data_298de8ea54cfbc3744112db46c04a136
#
_entry.id   298de8ea54cfbc3744112db46c04a136
#
_cell.length_a   1.000
_cell.length_b   1.000
_cell.length_c   1.000
_cell.angle_alpha   90.00
_cell.angle_beta   90.00
_cell.angle_gamma   90.00
#
_symmetry.space_group_name_H-M   'P 1'
#
loop_
_entity.id
_entity.type
_entity.pdbx_description
1 polymer ?
#
loop_
_entity_poly.entity_id
_entity_poly.type
_entity_poly.pdbx_seq_one_letter_code
_entity_poly.pdbx_strand_id
1 'polypeptide(L)'
;MDYTKLKIPNHVAIILDGNGRWAKERGLSRSEGHKVGFDNLVNLSKHVFRTGVKCLSVYAFSTENFKRSKEEVSFLMNLFEKKFIEYAKMLKEEDIKLVFSGGREKPVKQKLLDIIDYCEDLTKDCKKGVMNICFNYGSHLEIVEAVKKISKDVKDNKIDIADINEESLYHYMFQDLPPVDFMIRTSGEIRLSNFMLYQLSYAELYFPETYFPAFDCDAFDQALVEYTSRDRRFGGINYETKSN
;
A
#
# COMPACT_ATOMS: atom_id res chain seq x y z
N MET A 1 6.15 19.90 11.77
CA MET A 1 5.24 19.37 12.83
C MET A 1 6.05 18.64 13.90
N ASP A 2 5.60 18.62 15.18
CA ASP A 2 6.24 17.86 16.28
C ASP A 2 5.56 16.49 16.41
N TYR A 3 6.15 15.47 15.77
CA TYR A 3 5.59 14.11 15.72
C TYR A 3 5.66 13.38 17.07
N THR A 4 6.44 13.87 18.05
CA THR A 4 6.54 13.23 19.38
C THR A 4 5.22 13.32 20.17
N LYS A 5 4.32 14.20 19.76
CA LYS A 5 3.00 14.42 20.38
C LYS A 5 1.87 13.67 19.65
N LEU A 6 2.18 12.97 18.55
CA LEU A 6 1.20 12.27 17.75
C LEU A 6 1.27 10.76 18.00
N LYS A 7 0.12 10.08 17.86
CA LYS A 7 0.07 8.62 17.68
C LYS A 7 0.53 8.33 16.26
N ILE A 8 1.65 7.66 16.09
CA ILE A 8 2.16 7.30 14.77
C ILE A 8 1.71 5.86 14.45
N PRO A 9 0.96 5.64 13.34
CA PRO A 9 0.60 4.29 12.90
C PRO A 9 1.87 3.53 12.49
N ASN A 10 1.95 2.25 12.85
CA ASN A 10 3.06 1.40 12.41
C ASN A 10 2.98 1.11 10.91
N HIS A 11 1.77 0.82 10.40
CA HIS A 11 1.52 0.55 8.99
C HIS A 11 0.44 1.47 8.42
N VAL A 12 0.81 2.26 7.44
CA VAL A 12 -0.09 3.12 6.65
C VAL A 12 -0.33 2.48 5.28
N ALA A 13 -1.59 2.45 4.83
CA ALA A 13 -1.95 2.01 3.49
C ALA A 13 -2.62 3.15 2.71
N ILE A 14 -2.23 3.41 1.46
CA ILE A 14 -2.77 4.52 0.65
C ILE A 14 -3.29 4.02 -0.70
N ILE A 15 -4.55 4.35 -1.00
CA ILE A 15 -5.13 4.21 -2.34
C ILE A 15 -4.92 5.53 -3.09
N LEU A 16 -4.07 5.50 -4.13
CA LEU A 16 -3.59 6.66 -4.88
C LEU A 16 -4.62 7.13 -5.93
N ASP A 17 -5.81 7.55 -5.46
CA ASP A 17 -6.92 7.89 -6.36
C ASP A 17 -6.94 9.38 -6.74
N GLY A 18 -7.52 9.67 -7.92
CA GLY A 18 -7.77 11.03 -8.39
C GLY A 18 -6.77 11.56 -9.43
N ASN A 19 -5.73 10.83 -9.84
CA ASN A 19 -4.73 11.29 -10.80
C ASN A 19 -5.34 11.83 -12.11
N GLY A 20 -6.29 11.09 -12.69
CA GLY A 20 -6.93 11.47 -13.94
C GLY A 20 -7.91 12.65 -13.77
N ARG A 21 -8.62 12.77 -12.64
CA ARG A 21 -9.52 13.89 -12.33
C ARG A 21 -8.72 15.17 -12.11
N TRP A 22 -7.64 15.09 -11.33
CA TRP A 22 -6.71 16.18 -11.10
C TRP A 22 -6.15 16.76 -12.42
N ALA A 23 -5.75 15.88 -13.35
CA ALA A 23 -5.26 16.28 -14.66
C ALA A 23 -6.35 16.97 -15.50
N LYS A 24 -7.54 16.37 -15.56
CA LYS A 24 -8.67 16.90 -16.33
C LYS A 24 -9.05 18.33 -15.91
N GLU A 25 -9.08 18.62 -14.61
CA GLU A 25 -9.39 19.97 -14.09
C GLU A 25 -8.36 21.03 -14.50
N ARG A 26 -7.15 20.59 -14.89
CA ARG A 26 -6.02 21.44 -15.32
C ARG A 26 -5.78 21.43 -16.82
N GLY A 27 -6.68 20.84 -17.61
CA GLY A 27 -6.53 20.71 -19.05
C GLY A 27 -5.39 19.76 -19.47
N LEU A 28 -4.92 18.91 -18.55
CA LEU A 28 -3.84 17.97 -18.78
C LEU A 28 -4.37 16.59 -19.16
N SER A 29 -3.55 15.80 -19.84
CA SER A 29 -3.84 14.40 -20.12
C SER A 29 -3.83 13.54 -18.84
N ARG A 30 -4.56 12.43 -18.85
CA ARG A 30 -4.57 11.46 -17.76
C ARG A 30 -3.16 10.92 -17.45
N SER A 31 -2.34 10.76 -18.48
CA SER A 31 -0.95 10.33 -18.37
C SER A 31 -0.06 11.33 -17.62
N GLU A 32 -0.28 12.61 -17.82
CA GLU A 32 0.41 13.65 -17.05
C GLU A 32 0.00 13.63 -15.58
N GLY A 33 -1.28 13.41 -15.29
CA GLY A 33 -1.74 13.21 -13.92
C GLY A 33 -1.05 12.04 -13.22
N HIS A 34 -0.86 10.91 -13.91
CA HIS A 34 -0.13 9.76 -13.36
C HIS A 34 1.36 10.04 -13.13
N LYS A 35 2.01 10.83 -13.99
CA LYS A 35 3.40 11.25 -13.74
C LYS A 35 3.52 12.10 -12.50
N VAL A 36 2.69 13.14 -12.37
CA VAL A 36 2.68 14.01 -11.19
C VAL A 36 2.35 13.22 -9.92
N GLY A 37 1.38 12.29 -9.99
CA GLY A 37 1.08 11.39 -8.88
C GLY A 37 2.25 10.49 -8.49
N PHE A 38 3.04 9.98 -9.46
CA PHE A 38 4.24 9.22 -9.15
C PHE A 38 5.31 10.08 -8.47
N ASP A 39 5.55 11.28 -8.97
CA ASP A 39 6.53 12.21 -8.37
C ASP A 39 6.09 12.61 -6.95
N ASN A 40 4.79 12.82 -6.72
CA ASN A 40 4.24 13.03 -5.39
C ASN A 40 4.47 11.80 -4.47
N LEU A 41 4.25 10.57 -4.97
CA LEU A 41 4.52 9.35 -4.20
C LEU A 41 5.97 9.28 -3.72
N VAL A 42 6.93 9.63 -4.57
CA VAL A 42 8.36 9.65 -4.20
C VAL A 42 8.63 10.62 -3.05
N ASN A 43 8.09 11.83 -3.11
CA ASN A 43 8.27 12.84 -2.07
C ASN A 43 7.52 12.46 -0.78
N LEU A 44 6.28 12.05 -0.92
CA LEU A 44 5.41 11.66 0.19
C LEU A 44 5.98 10.47 0.96
N SER A 45 6.49 9.43 0.28
CA SER A 45 7.05 8.25 0.93
C SER A 45 8.25 8.59 1.82
N LYS A 46 9.16 9.47 1.37
CA LYS A 46 10.25 9.96 2.22
C LYS A 46 9.73 10.64 3.49
N HIS A 47 8.73 11.49 3.33
CA HIS A 47 8.11 12.19 4.45
C HIS A 47 7.45 11.21 5.42
N VAL A 48 6.64 10.28 4.92
CA VAL A 48 5.96 9.25 5.73
C VAL A 48 6.95 8.48 6.61
N PHE A 49 8.06 7.99 6.06
CA PHE A 49 9.06 7.28 6.87
C PHE A 49 9.78 8.18 7.89
N ARG A 50 9.91 9.47 7.61
CA ARG A 50 10.49 10.45 8.57
C ARG A 50 9.57 10.73 9.76
N THR A 51 8.27 10.55 9.63
CA THR A 51 7.33 10.68 10.75
C THR A 51 7.43 9.52 11.76
N GLY A 52 8.10 8.41 11.40
CA GLY A 52 8.25 7.23 12.25
C GLY A 52 7.42 6.02 11.81
N VAL A 53 6.57 6.14 10.78
CA VAL A 53 5.87 5.01 10.14
C VAL A 53 6.88 3.96 9.70
N LYS A 54 6.60 2.68 9.98
CA LYS A 54 7.50 1.56 9.68
C LYS A 54 7.14 0.82 8.39
N CYS A 55 5.87 0.83 8.02
CA CYS A 55 5.39 0.18 6.80
C CYS A 55 4.45 1.13 6.04
N LEU A 56 4.70 1.27 4.74
CA LEU A 56 3.84 2.03 3.83
C LEU A 56 3.43 1.14 2.67
N SER A 57 2.14 0.79 2.57
CA SER A 57 1.58 0.09 1.43
C SER A 57 0.84 1.05 0.50
N VAL A 58 1.07 0.96 -0.82
CA VAL A 58 0.38 1.80 -1.79
C VAL A 58 -0.29 0.99 -2.88
N TYR A 59 -1.52 1.35 -3.25
CA TYR A 59 -2.26 0.71 -4.34
C TYR A 59 -1.87 1.33 -5.67
N ALA A 60 -0.80 0.81 -6.28
CA ALA A 60 -0.28 1.33 -7.54
C ALA A 60 -1.06 0.87 -8.77
N PHE A 61 -1.47 -0.42 -8.81
CA PHE A 61 -2.20 -0.99 -9.94
C PHE A 61 -2.99 -2.23 -9.52
N SER A 62 -4.33 -2.17 -9.64
CA SER A 62 -5.19 -3.32 -9.32
C SER A 62 -5.32 -4.29 -10.49
N THR A 63 -5.72 -5.54 -10.20
CA THR A 63 -6.08 -6.54 -11.21
C THR A 63 -7.18 -6.04 -12.16
N GLU A 64 -8.12 -5.25 -11.66
CA GLU A 64 -9.22 -4.66 -12.42
C GLU A 64 -8.76 -3.54 -13.36
N ASN A 65 -7.60 -2.91 -13.10
CA ASN A 65 -7.08 -1.83 -13.94
C ASN A 65 -6.65 -2.30 -15.34
N PHE A 66 -6.41 -3.58 -15.56
CA PHE A 66 -6.20 -4.13 -16.90
C PHE A 66 -7.45 -4.00 -17.81
N LYS A 67 -8.63 -3.73 -17.24
CA LYS A 67 -9.86 -3.44 -18.03
C LYS A 67 -9.92 -2.01 -18.57
N ARG A 68 -8.97 -1.14 -18.20
CA ARG A 68 -8.86 0.22 -18.73
C ARG A 68 -8.46 0.22 -20.20
N SER A 69 -8.45 1.39 -20.86
CA SER A 69 -8.01 1.47 -22.25
C SER A 69 -6.59 0.94 -22.41
N LYS A 70 -6.32 0.33 -23.57
CA LYS A 70 -4.99 -0.23 -23.88
C LYS A 70 -3.89 0.82 -23.81
N GLU A 71 -4.21 2.06 -24.19
CA GLU A 71 -3.32 3.21 -24.18
C GLU A 71 -2.92 3.55 -22.73
N GLU A 72 -3.90 3.63 -21.80
CA GLU A 72 -3.65 3.92 -20.39
C GLU A 72 -2.82 2.80 -19.75
N VAL A 73 -3.21 1.53 -19.95
CA VAL A 73 -2.47 0.39 -19.41
C VAL A 73 -1.04 0.37 -19.93
N SER A 74 -0.84 0.55 -21.26
CA SER A 74 0.49 0.56 -21.86
C SER A 74 1.35 1.70 -21.32
N PHE A 75 0.76 2.88 -21.16
CA PHE A 75 1.45 4.03 -20.56
C PHE A 75 1.90 3.73 -19.12
N LEU A 76 1.01 3.18 -18.28
CA LEU A 76 1.34 2.86 -16.89
C LEU A 76 2.43 1.79 -16.78
N MET A 77 2.37 0.73 -17.59
CA MET A 77 3.43 -0.30 -17.62
C MET A 77 4.79 0.31 -18.00
N ASN A 78 4.82 1.18 -19.02
CA ASN A 78 6.06 1.87 -19.43
C ASN A 78 6.56 2.86 -18.35
N LEU A 79 5.65 3.52 -17.62
CA LEU A 79 6.00 4.38 -16.49
C LEU A 79 6.66 3.58 -15.37
N PHE A 80 6.09 2.43 -15.00
CA PHE A 80 6.62 1.55 -13.96
C PHE A 80 7.98 0.97 -14.36
N GLU A 81 8.15 0.49 -15.61
CA GLU A 81 9.44 0.01 -16.11
C GLU A 81 10.56 1.05 -15.98
N LYS A 82 10.24 2.34 -16.20
CA LYS A 82 11.22 3.43 -16.10
C LYS A 82 11.49 3.88 -14.68
N LYS A 83 10.47 3.88 -13.83
CA LYS A 83 10.51 4.57 -12.54
C LYS A 83 10.81 3.66 -11.34
N PHE A 84 10.53 2.36 -11.41
CA PHE A 84 10.74 1.48 -10.26
C PHE A 84 12.21 1.38 -9.86
N ILE A 85 13.14 1.32 -10.82
CA ILE A 85 14.58 1.25 -10.51
C ILE A 85 15.08 2.55 -9.86
N GLU A 86 14.67 3.72 -10.38
CA GLU A 86 15.03 5.02 -9.79
C GLU A 86 14.49 5.12 -8.36
N TYR A 87 13.25 4.69 -8.17
CA TYR A 87 12.59 4.70 -6.87
C TYR A 87 13.25 3.73 -5.86
N ALA A 88 13.60 2.51 -6.31
CA ALA A 88 14.30 1.53 -5.47
C ALA A 88 15.68 2.05 -5.02
N LYS A 89 16.44 2.72 -5.91
CA LYS A 89 17.72 3.34 -5.54
C LYS A 89 17.54 4.41 -4.46
N MET A 90 16.54 5.27 -4.61
CA MET A 90 16.22 6.30 -3.62
C MET A 90 15.81 5.68 -2.27
N LEU A 91 14.98 4.63 -2.29
CA LEU A 91 14.58 3.93 -1.06
C LEU A 91 15.78 3.25 -0.37
N LYS A 92 16.72 2.70 -1.14
CA LYS A 92 17.97 2.14 -0.61
C LYS A 92 18.80 3.19 0.13
N GLU A 93 18.93 4.40 -0.43
CA GLU A 93 19.63 5.51 0.22
C GLU A 93 18.98 5.93 1.56
N GLU A 94 17.66 5.78 1.68
CA GLU A 94 16.89 6.06 2.90
C GLU A 94 16.82 4.84 3.86
N ASP A 95 17.50 3.72 3.53
CA ASP A 95 17.46 2.44 4.26
C ASP A 95 16.05 1.83 4.36
N ILE A 96 15.25 1.96 3.29
CA ILE A 96 13.89 1.44 3.18
C ILE A 96 13.87 0.23 2.26
N LYS A 97 13.37 -0.90 2.76
CA LYS A 97 13.15 -2.11 1.98
C LYS A 97 11.95 -1.93 1.06
N LEU A 98 12.11 -2.28 -0.23
CA LEU A 98 11.02 -2.30 -1.20
C LEU A 98 10.55 -3.73 -1.42
N VAL A 99 9.24 -3.94 -1.33
CA VAL A 99 8.59 -5.21 -1.64
C VAL A 99 7.37 -4.98 -2.53
N PHE A 100 6.97 -6.02 -3.27
CA PHE A 100 5.79 -5.95 -4.13
C PHE A 100 4.77 -7.03 -3.75
N SER A 101 3.54 -6.61 -3.54
CA SER A 101 2.37 -7.50 -3.38
C SER A 101 1.57 -7.55 -4.67
N GLY A 102 1.26 -8.77 -5.15
CA GLY A 102 0.40 -8.99 -6.30
C GLY A 102 0.80 -10.18 -7.16
N GLY A 103 -0.03 -10.47 -8.18
CA GLY A 103 0.20 -11.59 -9.07
C GLY A 103 1.40 -11.38 -10.00
N ARG A 104 2.24 -12.40 -10.12
CA ARG A 104 3.44 -12.41 -10.98
C ARG A 104 3.24 -13.17 -12.29
N GLU A 105 1.98 -13.26 -12.75
CA GLU A 105 1.59 -13.96 -13.95
C GLU A 105 1.10 -12.99 -15.04
N LYS A 106 0.80 -13.54 -16.23
CA LYS A 106 0.11 -12.76 -17.27
C LYS A 106 -1.12 -12.06 -16.67
N PRO A 107 -1.40 -10.81 -17.07
CA PRO A 107 -0.87 -10.10 -18.25
C PRO A 107 0.42 -9.29 -18.01
N VAL A 108 1.06 -9.37 -16.84
CA VAL A 108 2.34 -8.68 -16.57
C VAL A 108 3.44 -9.27 -17.45
N LYS A 109 4.20 -8.38 -18.13
CA LYS A 109 5.32 -8.81 -18.99
C LYS A 109 6.52 -9.22 -18.15
N GLN A 110 7.25 -10.25 -18.61
CA GLN A 110 8.46 -10.75 -17.94
C GLN A 110 9.46 -9.63 -17.63
N LYS A 111 9.72 -8.75 -18.58
CA LYS A 111 10.61 -7.60 -18.37
C LYS A 111 10.29 -6.77 -17.12
N LEU A 112 9.00 -6.54 -16.81
CA LEU A 112 8.62 -5.79 -15.62
C LEU A 112 8.78 -6.65 -14.36
N LEU A 113 8.55 -7.96 -14.44
CA LEU A 113 8.83 -8.90 -13.34
C LEU A 113 10.32 -8.93 -13.01
N ASP A 114 11.20 -8.96 -14.02
CA ASP A 114 12.65 -8.92 -13.83
C ASP A 114 13.10 -7.60 -13.15
N ILE A 115 12.44 -6.48 -13.49
CA ILE A 115 12.68 -5.18 -12.82
C ILE A 115 12.22 -5.22 -11.36
N ILE A 116 11.06 -5.81 -11.07
CA ILE A 116 10.54 -5.97 -9.71
C ILE A 116 11.52 -6.80 -8.87
N ASP A 117 11.96 -7.95 -9.39
CA ASP A 117 12.91 -8.84 -8.70
C ASP A 117 14.25 -8.11 -8.43
N TYR A 118 14.75 -7.35 -9.39
CA TYR A 118 15.93 -6.50 -9.21
C TYR A 118 15.74 -5.45 -8.11
N CYS A 119 14.58 -4.78 -8.07
CA CYS A 119 14.29 -3.75 -7.08
C CYS A 119 14.19 -4.33 -5.66
N GLU A 120 13.56 -5.49 -5.50
CA GLU A 120 13.48 -6.21 -4.23
C GLU A 120 14.88 -6.64 -3.76
N ASP A 121 15.69 -7.23 -4.64
CA ASP A 121 17.07 -7.64 -4.31
C ASP A 121 17.95 -6.45 -3.94
N LEU A 122 17.83 -5.33 -4.65
CA LEU A 122 18.60 -4.10 -4.40
C LEU A 122 18.39 -3.56 -2.97
N THR A 123 17.21 -3.74 -2.40
CA THR A 123 16.81 -3.15 -1.11
C THR A 123 16.61 -4.18 0.01
N LYS A 124 16.91 -5.48 -0.24
CA LYS A 124 16.59 -6.59 0.68
C LYS A 124 17.18 -6.44 2.08
N ASP A 125 18.36 -5.81 2.20
CA ASP A 125 19.09 -5.65 3.44
C ASP A 125 18.73 -4.36 4.21
N CYS A 126 17.86 -3.50 3.65
CA CYS A 126 17.39 -2.28 4.29
C CYS A 126 16.48 -2.59 5.48
N LYS A 127 16.59 -1.79 6.58
CA LYS A 127 15.99 -2.13 7.88
C LYS A 127 15.16 -1.03 8.54
N LYS A 128 15.21 0.21 8.07
CA LYS A 128 14.53 1.35 8.71
C LYS A 128 13.02 1.30 8.53
N GLY A 129 12.55 0.77 7.41
CA GLY A 129 11.13 0.61 7.09
C GLY A 129 10.89 -0.25 5.85
N VAL A 130 9.61 -0.48 5.54
CA VAL A 130 9.19 -1.27 4.38
C VAL A 130 8.22 -0.46 3.52
N MET A 131 8.56 -0.28 2.25
CA MET A 131 7.66 0.21 1.20
C MET A 131 7.08 -0.97 0.45
N ASN A 132 5.77 -1.16 0.50
CA ASN A 132 5.05 -2.20 -0.21
C ASN A 132 4.26 -1.61 -1.37
N ILE A 133 4.60 -1.99 -2.61
CA ILE A 133 3.85 -1.60 -3.80
C ILE A 133 2.88 -2.71 -4.17
N CYS A 134 1.58 -2.46 -3.98
CA CYS A 134 0.52 -3.35 -4.44
C CYS A 134 0.32 -3.16 -5.95
N PHE A 135 0.93 -4.06 -6.75
CA PHE A 135 0.95 -4.03 -8.20
C PHE A 135 0.38 -5.32 -8.78
N ASN A 136 -0.51 -5.24 -9.78
CA ASN A 136 -1.31 -6.38 -10.22
C ASN A 136 -1.97 -7.08 -9.03
N TYR A 137 -2.50 -6.25 -8.12
CA TYR A 137 -2.96 -6.67 -6.81
C TYR A 137 -4.49 -6.65 -6.72
N GLY A 138 -5.02 -7.57 -5.94
CA GLY A 138 -6.39 -7.58 -5.44
C GLY A 138 -6.46 -8.53 -4.25
N SER A 139 -7.12 -8.12 -3.17
CA SER A 139 -7.17 -8.91 -1.94
C SER A 139 -7.84 -10.27 -2.14
N HIS A 140 -8.86 -10.37 -3.01
CA HIS A 140 -9.46 -11.67 -3.35
C HIS A 140 -8.44 -12.61 -3.99
N LEU A 141 -7.57 -12.11 -4.90
CA LEU A 141 -6.49 -12.89 -5.49
C LEU A 141 -5.48 -13.31 -4.41
N GLU A 142 -5.07 -12.40 -3.54
CA GLU A 142 -4.12 -12.65 -2.47
C GLU A 142 -4.60 -13.78 -1.55
N ILE A 143 -5.86 -13.71 -1.09
CA ILE A 143 -6.46 -14.73 -0.23
C ILE A 143 -6.49 -16.10 -0.93
N VAL A 144 -6.89 -16.15 -2.20
CA VAL A 144 -6.92 -17.39 -2.99
C VAL A 144 -5.51 -17.97 -3.13
N GLU A 145 -4.50 -17.15 -3.40
CA GLU A 145 -3.11 -17.61 -3.50
C GLU A 145 -2.55 -18.08 -2.14
N ALA A 146 -2.92 -17.42 -1.03
CA ALA A 146 -2.59 -17.88 0.31
C ALA A 146 -3.19 -19.26 0.60
N VAL A 147 -4.49 -19.46 0.29
CA VAL A 147 -5.16 -20.77 0.44
C VAL A 147 -4.48 -21.85 -0.40
N LYS A 148 -4.07 -21.55 -1.63
CA LYS A 148 -3.34 -22.53 -2.48
C LYS A 148 -1.99 -22.91 -1.87
N LYS A 149 -1.24 -21.93 -1.34
CA LYS A 149 0.06 -22.16 -0.69
C LYS A 149 -0.11 -23.05 0.55
N ILE A 150 -1.06 -22.73 1.43
CA ILE A 150 -1.40 -23.54 2.63
C ILE A 150 -1.77 -24.96 2.22
N SER A 151 -2.70 -25.12 1.26
CA SER A 151 -3.15 -26.42 0.78
C SER A 151 -1.99 -27.29 0.25
N LYS A 152 -1.02 -26.65 -0.43
CA LYS A 152 0.18 -27.32 -0.88
C LYS A 152 1.06 -27.77 0.29
N ASP A 153 1.29 -26.90 1.28
CA ASP A 153 2.13 -27.23 2.42
C ASP A 153 1.50 -28.31 3.32
N VAL A 154 0.16 -28.34 3.46
CA VAL A 154 -0.56 -29.47 4.10
C VAL A 154 -0.34 -30.75 3.32
N LYS A 155 -0.49 -30.74 1.98
CA LYS A 155 -0.25 -31.90 1.14
C LYS A 155 1.19 -32.41 1.22
N ASP A 156 2.14 -31.51 1.35
CA ASP A 156 3.58 -31.80 1.46
C ASP A 156 3.99 -32.16 2.92
N ASN A 157 3.03 -32.29 3.86
CA ASN A 157 3.22 -32.57 5.29
C ASN A 157 4.14 -31.59 6.02
N LYS A 158 4.16 -30.31 5.59
CA LYS A 158 4.93 -29.25 6.25
C LYS A 158 4.14 -28.55 7.36
N ILE A 159 2.82 -28.57 7.30
CA ILE A 159 1.88 -28.02 8.28
C ILE A 159 0.71 -28.98 8.44
N ASP A 160 0.21 -29.18 9.68
CA ASP A 160 -1.03 -29.91 9.91
C ASP A 160 -2.24 -29.00 9.64
N ILE A 161 -3.32 -29.59 9.14
CA ILE A 161 -4.58 -28.85 8.92
C ILE A 161 -5.13 -28.26 10.22
N ALA A 162 -4.86 -28.88 11.36
CA ALA A 162 -5.26 -28.41 12.68
C ALA A 162 -4.51 -27.15 13.13
N ASP A 163 -3.35 -26.84 12.53
CA ASP A 163 -2.55 -25.66 12.83
C ASP A 163 -2.97 -24.44 11.98
N ILE A 164 -3.92 -24.64 11.06
CA ILE A 164 -4.41 -23.53 10.23
C ILE A 164 -5.37 -22.67 11.07
N ASN A 165 -4.99 -21.42 11.25
CA ASN A 165 -5.75 -20.39 11.95
C ASN A 165 -5.58 -19.02 11.27
N GLU A 166 -6.17 -17.97 11.85
CA GLU A 166 -6.12 -16.61 11.30
C GLU A 166 -4.70 -16.08 11.18
N GLU A 167 -3.82 -16.38 12.14
CA GLU A 167 -2.43 -15.96 12.16
C GLU A 167 -1.62 -16.70 11.08
N SER A 168 -1.75 -18.03 10.99
CA SER A 168 -1.06 -18.80 9.95
C SER A 168 -1.48 -18.35 8.55
N LEU A 169 -2.78 -18.11 8.30
CA LEU A 169 -3.24 -17.58 7.01
C LEU A 169 -2.60 -16.23 6.69
N TYR A 170 -2.43 -15.38 7.68
CA TYR A 170 -1.81 -14.06 7.50
C TYR A 170 -0.38 -14.17 6.94
N HIS A 171 0.43 -15.10 7.46
CA HIS A 171 1.80 -15.36 6.99
C HIS A 171 1.89 -15.93 5.57
N TYR A 172 0.80 -16.46 5.03
CA TYR A 172 0.73 -16.95 3.65
C TYR A 172 0.31 -15.87 2.63
N MET A 173 -0.02 -14.65 3.07
CA MET A 173 -0.31 -13.53 2.17
C MET A 173 0.89 -13.23 1.26
N PHE A 174 0.77 -12.29 0.32
CA PHE A 174 1.85 -11.96 -0.61
C PHE A 174 3.12 -11.50 0.11
N GLN A 175 2.95 -10.73 1.18
CA GLN A 175 4.04 -10.26 2.03
C GLN A 175 3.65 -10.44 3.51
N ASP A 176 4.58 -10.86 4.32
CA ASP A 176 4.44 -10.93 5.79
C ASP A 176 4.69 -9.53 6.38
N LEU A 177 3.66 -8.69 6.34
CA LEU A 177 3.69 -7.32 6.84
C LEU A 177 2.78 -7.20 8.07
N PRO A 178 3.00 -6.22 8.97
CA PRO A 178 2.08 -5.99 10.07
C PRO A 178 0.68 -5.62 9.57
N PRO A 179 -0.39 -5.83 10.37
CA PRO A 179 -1.72 -5.32 10.06
C PRO A 179 -1.70 -3.81 9.79
N VAL A 180 -2.61 -3.35 8.94
CA VAL A 180 -2.72 -1.92 8.63
C VAL A 180 -3.38 -1.20 9.81
N ASP A 181 -2.77 -0.14 10.28
CA ASP A 181 -3.33 0.72 11.33
C ASP A 181 -4.20 1.84 10.74
N PHE A 182 -3.75 2.41 9.62
CA PHE A 182 -4.38 3.58 9.03
C PHE A 182 -4.42 3.47 7.52
N MET A 183 -5.62 3.51 6.94
CA MET A 183 -5.84 3.51 5.50
C MET A 183 -6.35 4.86 5.03
N ILE A 184 -5.70 5.42 4.03
CA ILE A 184 -6.05 6.68 3.38
C ILE A 184 -6.47 6.40 1.95
N ARG A 185 -7.65 6.90 1.54
CA ARG A 185 -8.02 6.94 0.12
C ARG A 185 -8.33 8.36 -0.27
N THR A 186 -7.52 8.90 -1.17
CA THR A 186 -7.68 10.25 -1.71
C THR A 186 -8.88 10.36 -2.65
N SER A 187 -9.32 11.61 -2.91
CA SER A 187 -10.36 11.98 -3.87
C SER A 187 -11.83 11.75 -3.46
N GLY A 188 -12.12 11.68 -2.15
CA GLY A 188 -13.48 11.61 -1.63
C GLY A 188 -14.24 10.30 -1.90
N GLU A 189 -13.58 9.29 -2.43
CA GLU A 189 -14.19 8.00 -2.76
C GLU A 189 -14.20 7.07 -1.54
N ILE A 190 -15.38 6.75 -1.03
CA ILE A 190 -15.57 5.94 0.20
C ILE A 190 -15.78 4.46 -0.17
N ARG A 191 -14.70 3.76 -0.48
CA ARG A 191 -14.66 2.31 -0.77
C ARG A 191 -13.23 1.78 -0.76
N LEU A 192 -13.04 0.48 -0.50
CA LEU A 192 -11.72 -0.18 -0.45
C LEU A 192 -11.26 -0.72 -1.79
N SER A 193 -12.16 -0.97 -2.72
CA SER A 193 -11.86 -1.45 -4.08
C SER A 193 -10.95 -2.69 -4.11
N ASN A 194 -11.24 -3.68 -3.28
CA ASN A 194 -10.47 -4.93 -3.21
C ASN A 194 -9.00 -4.73 -2.75
N PHE A 195 -8.74 -3.68 -1.95
CA PHE A 195 -7.42 -3.37 -1.41
C PHE A 195 -7.26 -3.92 0.00
N MET A 196 -6.30 -4.79 0.24
CA MET A 196 -5.82 -5.32 1.53
C MET A 196 -6.94 -5.67 2.55
N LEU A 197 -8.04 -6.32 2.10
CA LEU A 197 -9.24 -6.53 2.91
C LEU A 197 -8.94 -7.26 4.23
N TYR A 198 -8.05 -8.24 4.20
CA TYR A 198 -7.68 -9.00 5.40
C TYR A 198 -6.85 -8.14 6.36
N GLN A 199 -5.87 -7.41 5.83
CA GLN A 199 -4.96 -6.57 6.61
C GLN A 199 -5.64 -5.31 7.17
N LEU A 200 -6.75 -4.85 6.55
CA LEU A 200 -7.51 -3.66 6.94
C LEU A 200 -8.58 -3.92 8.01
N SER A 201 -8.73 -5.14 8.51
CA SER A 201 -9.85 -5.56 9.37
C SER A 201 -10.10 -4.65 10.57
N TYR A 202 -9.04 -4.04 11.14
CA TYR A 202 -9.12 -3.12 12.28
C TYR A 202 -8.45 -1.76 12.01
N ALA A 203 -8.25 -1.42 10.73
CA ALA A 203 -7.65 -0.16 10.35
C ALA A 203 -8.61 1.03 10.54
N GLU A 204 -8.08 2.18 10.97
CA GLU A 204 -8.79 3.43 10.84
C GLU A 204 -8.82 3.88 9.39
N LEU A 205 -9.96 4.36 8.91
CA LEU A 205 -10.17 4.73 7.51
C LEU A 205 -10.31 6.25 7.38
N TYR A 206 -9.60 6.85 6.43
CA TYR A 206 -9.64 8.29 6.15
C TYR A 206 -9.82 8.55 4.65
N PHE A 207 -10.81 9.38 4.30
CA PHE A 207 -11.25 9.62 2.94
C PHE A 207 -11.23 11.12 2.59
N PRO A 208 -10.04 11.75 2.45
CA PRO A 208 -9.96 13.16 2.08
C PRO A 208 -10.44 13.40 0.64
N GLU A 209 -11.04 14.56 0.39
CA GLU A 209 -11.50 14.99 -0.94
C GLU A 209 -10.34 15.30 -1.90
N THR A 210 -9.17 15.62 -1.35
CA THR A 210 -7.97 15.97 -2.10
C THR A 210 -7.55 14.84 -3.05
N TYR A 211 -7.31 15.15 -4.32
CA TYR A 211 -6.76 14.20 -5.30
C TYR A 211 -5.32 13.86 -4.98
N PHE A 212 -4.90 12.61 -5.28
CA PHE A 212 -3.56 12.15 -4.90
C PHE A 212 -2.40 13.04 -5.37
N PRO A 213 -2.35 13.60 -6.60
CA PRO A 213 -1.27 14.50 -6.99
C PRO A 213 -1.14 15.77 -6.13
N ALA A 214 -2.21 16.15 -5.41
CA ALA A 214 -2.23 17.30 -4.49
C ALA A 214 -2.23 16.90 -3.01
N PHE A 215 -2.21 15.59 -2.70
CA PHE A 215 -2.10 15.07 -1.34
C PHE A 215 -0.62 15.03 -0.94
N ASP A 216 -0.12 16.18 -0.54
CA ASP A 216 1.29 16.41 -0.20
C ASP A 216 1.65 16.03 1.25
N CYS A 217 2.85 16.43 1.68
CA CYS A 217 3.34 16.17 3.03
C CYS A 217 2.47 16.83 4.11
N ASP A 218 1.99 18.05 3.88
CA ASP A 218 1.15 18.78 4.83
C ASP A 218 -0.23 18.12 4.95
N ALA A 219 -0.81 17.64 3.85
CA ALA A 219 -2.05 16.87 3.86
C ALA A 219 -1.89 15.54 4.60
N PHE A 220 -0.74 14.88 4.48
CA PHE A 220 -0.43 13.67 5.27
C PHE A 220 -0.30 13.98 6.75
N ASP A 221 0.35 15.08 7.11
CA ASP A 221 0.47 15.52 8.51
C ASP A 221 -0.91 15.80 9.14
N GLN A 222 -1.83 16.41 8.39
CA GLN A 222 -3.23 16.56 8.82
C GLN A 222 -3.93 15.21 9.02
N ALA A 223 -3.68 14.25 8.14
CA ALA A 223 -4.21 12.89 8.30
C ALA A 223 -3.67 12.21 9.57
N LEU A 224 -2.40 12.42 9.95
CA LEU A 224 -1.83 11.92 11.22
C LEU A 224 -2.46 12.59 12.44
N VAL A 225 -2.79 13.88 12.39
CA VAL A 225 -3.53 14.57 13.45
C VAL A 225 -4.92 13.95 13.62
N GLU A 226 -5.62 13.71 12.52
CA GLU A 226 -6.93 13.03 12.51
C GLU A 226 -6.83 11.61 13.10
N TYR A 227 -5.83 10.82 12.69
CA TYR A 227 -5.57 9.49 13.25
C TYR A 227 -5.31 9.55 14.76
N THR A 228 -4.55 10.54 15.22
CA THR A 228 -4.22 10.72 16.64
C THR A 228 -5.45 10.96 17.50
N SER A 229 -6.47 11.64 16.97
CA SER A 229 -7.73 11.93 17.68
C SER A 229 -8.62 10.72 17.86
N ARG A 230 -8.35 9.62 17.15
CA ARG A 230 -9.21 8.41 17.18
C ARG A 230 -8.82 7.47 18.31
N ASP A 231 -9.82 6.80 18.86
CA ASP A 231 -9.66 5.78 19.89
C ASP A 231 -9.94 4.39 19.30
N ARG A 232 -8.89 3.58 19.17
CA ARG A 232 -8.95 2.21 18.64
C ARG A 232 -9.31 1.24 19.74
N ARG A 233 -10.54 0.69 19.71
CA ARG A 233 -11.09 -0.15 20.80
C ARG A 233 -10.90 -1.65 20.58
N PHE A 234 -10.58 -2.12 19.39
CA PHE A 234 -10.41 -3.55 19.06
C PHE A 234 -11.51 -4.46 19.61
N GLY A 235 -12.78 -3.98 19.63
CA GLY A 235 -13.91 -4.68 20.18
C GLY A 235 -14.04 -4.61 21.73
N GLY A 236 -13.11 -3.97 22.42
CA GLY A 236 -13.17 -3.72 23.87
C GLY A 236 -14.03 -2.51 24.23
N ILE A 237 -14.57 -2.49 25.44
CA ILE A 237 -15.30 -1.35 26.00
C ILE A 237 -14.44 -0.74 27.11
N ASN A 238 -13.92 0.47 26.90
CA ASN A 238 -13.33 1.25 27.98
C ASN A 238 -14.46 1.92 28.79
N TYR A 239 -14.80 1.32 29.90
CA TYR A 239 -15.57 2.05 30.92
C TYR A 239 -14.62 3.05 31.59
N GLU A 240 -14.59 4.30 31.13
CA GLU A 240 -14.13 5.37 32.00
C GLU A 240 -15.11 5.45 33.17
N THR A 241 -14.70 4.94 34.33
CA THR A 241 -15.33 5.30 35.59
C THR A 241 -15.18 6.80 35.75
N LYS A 242 -16.23 7.56 35.44
CA LYS A 242 -16.35 8.92 35.93
C LYS A 242 -16.36 8.82 37.47
N SER A 243 -15.19 8.99 38.07
CA SER A 243 -15.09 9.31 39.49
C SER A 243 -15.67 10.71 39.69
N ASN A 244 -16.83 10.74 40.35
CA ASN A 244 -17.45 11.96 40.88
C ASN A 244 -16.51 12.68 41.86
#